data_94702afb5b27b8fcdeb83764127031d9
#
_entry.id   94702afb5b27b8fcdeb83764127031d9
#
_cell.length_a   1.000
_cell.length_b   1.000
_cell.length_c   1.000
_cell.angle_alpha   90.00
_cell.angle_beta   90.00
_cell.angle_gamma   90.00
#
_symmetry.space_group_name_H-M   'P 1'
#
loop_
_entity.id
_entity.type
_entity.pdbx_description
1 polymer ?
#
loop_
_entity_poly.entity_id
_entity_poly.type
_entity_poly.pdbx_seq_one_letter_code
_entity_poly.pdbx_strand_id
1 'polypeptide(L)'
;MLRIFTLLICAGFLLLQGCSSTKVTPPKQLQQTTASVIQIEDPWVRAVPPNANNSAIFLDLRNESEQLRKLVKVHSEVAERVELHTTKDEDGMLRKQRLDEVLIPAQET
;
A
#
# COMPACT_ATOMS: atom_id res chain seq x y z
N MET A 1 -31.12 11.10 77.87
CA MET A 1 -29.72 10.76 78.05
C MET A 1 -29.06 10.93 76.70
N LEU A 2 -28.47 12.07 76.46
CA LEU A 2 -27.07 12.37 76.65
C LEU A 2 -26.22 11.47 75.71
N ARG A 3 -25.55 11.95 74.73
CA ARG A 3 -24.42 12.89 74.58
C ARG A 3 -24.21 13.17 73.10
N ILE A 4 -24.25 14.35 72.60
CA ILE A 4 -23.11 15.29 72.56
C ILE A 4 -21.81 14.59 72.21
N PHE A 5 -21.31 14.91 71.08
CA PHE A 5 -19.92 15.28 70.87
C PHE A 5 -19.74 15.59 69.38
N THR A 6 -19.67 16.80 69.10
CA THR A 6 -18.39 17.56 68.98
C THR A 6 -17.78 17.31 67.61
N LEU A 7 -17.97 18.27 66.73
CA LEU A 7 -16.97 19.28 66.42
C LEU A 7 -15.59 18.70 66.11
N LEU A 8 -15.18 18.81 64.91
CA LEU A 8 -13.82 19.29 64.60
C LEU A 8 -13.69 19.42 63.09
N ILE A 9 -13.62 20.63 62.59
CA ILE A 9 -12.41 21.19 62.08
C ILE A 9 -11.62 20.20 61.22
N CYS A 10 -11.81 20.28 59.98
CA CYS A 10 -10.74 19.91 59.10
C CYS A 10 -10.45 21.03 58.15
N ALA A 11 -9.40 21.61 58.54
CA ALA A 11 -8.58 22.53 57.80
C ALA A 11 -8.44 22.11 56.34
N GLY A 12 -8.45 23.12 55.52
CA GLY A 12 -8.20 23.00 54.10
C GLY A 12 -7.00 22.13 53.76
N PHE A 13 -7.26 21.19 52.92
CA PHE A 13 -6.23 20.58 52.12
C PHE A 13 -6.48 21.01 50.68
N LEU A 14 -5.83 22.08 50.32
CA LEU A 14 -5.70 22.51 48.95
C LEU A 14 -4.86 21.47 48.23
N LEU A 15 -5.51 20.47 47.69
CA LEU A 15 -4.86 19.60 46.72
C LEU A 15 -4.82 20.35 45.39
N LEU A 16 -3.66 20.87 45.08
CA LEU A 16 -3.26 21.20 43.75
C LEU A 16 -3.36 19.92 42.92
N GLN A 17 -4.48 19.76 42.25
CA GLN A 17 -4.58 18.79 41.18
C GLN A 17 -3.73 19.29 40.02
N GLY A 18 -2.49 18.83 39.98
CA GLY A 18 -1.68 18.95 38.81
C GLY A 18 -2.40 18.32 37.63
N CYS A 19 -2.79 19.13 36.67
CA CYS A 19 -3.17 18.67 35.36
C CYS A 19 -1.97 17.93 34.74
N SER A 20 -1.88 16.64 34.98
CA SER A 20 -1.09 15.78 34.12
C SER A 20 -1.76 15.78 32.73
N SER A 21 -1.27 16.64 31.87
CA SER A 21 -1.51 16.51 30.44
C SER A 21 -0.91 15.18 30.01
N THR A 22 -1.69 14.13 30.13
CA THR A 22 -1.41 12.89 29.43
C THR A 22 -1.49 13.23 27.94
N LYS A 23 -0.32 13.39 27.37
CA LYS A 23 -0.16 13.46 25.91
C LYS A 23 -0.70 12.15 25.38
N VAL A 24 -1.96 12.18 25.00
CA VAL A 24 -2.57 11.06 24.26
C VAL A 24 -1.83 11.02 22.94
N THR A 25 -0.83 10.17 22.89
CA THR A 25 -0.24 9.79 21.61
C THR A 25 -1.37 9.19 20.78
N PRO A 26 -1.72 9.79 19.63
CA PRO A 26 -2.74 9.19 18.79
C PRO A 26 -2.32 7.75 18.52
N PRO A 27 -3.23 6.79 18.54
CA PRO A 27 -2.91 5.42 18.24
C PRO A 27 -2.24 5.44 16.87
N LYS A 28 -1.01 4.95 16.82
CA LYS A 28 -0.34 4.66 15.56
C LYS A 28 -1.35 3.84 14.76
N GLN A 29 -1.98 4.49 13.78
CA GLN A 29 -2.81 3.78 12.85
C GLN A 29 -1.93 2.65 12.31
N LEU A 30 -2.27 1.45 12.71
CA LEU A 30 -1.83 0.27 12.01
C LEU A 30 -2.27 0.54 10.57
N GLN A 31 -1.33 0.98 9.74
CA GLN A 31 -1.51 0.88 8.32
C GLN A 31 -1.79 -0.61 8.11
N GLN A 32 -3.05 -0.92 7.95
CA GLN A 32 -3.43 -2.18 7.36
C GLN A 32 -2.72 -2.18 6.01
N THR A 33 -1.58 -2.83 5.97
CA THR A 33 -1.01 -3.27 4.73
C THR A 33 -2.04 -4.23 4.19
N THR A 34 -2.96 -3.71 3.40
CA THR A 34 -3.84 -4.55 2.60
C THR A 34 -2.87 -5.38 1.79
N ALA A 35 -2.79 -6.66 2.11
CA ALA A 35 -1.97 -7.57 1.32
C ALA A 35 -2.36 -7.33 -0.13
N SER A 36 -1.37 -7.03 -0.96
CA SER A 36 -1.65 -6.76 -2.36
C SER A 36 -2.30 -8.01 -2.93
N VAL A 37 -3.53 -7.89 -3.38
CA VAL A 37 -4.24 -8.99 -4.03
C VAL A 37 -3.63 -9.35 -5.39
N ILE A 38 -2.71 -8.53 -5.88
CA ILE A 38 -1.92 -8.79 -7.07
C ILE A 38 -0.50 -9.14 -6.63
N GLN A 39 -0.07 -10.33 -6.97
CA GLN A 39 1.29 -10.80 -6.78
C GLN A 39 2.08 -10.59 -8.07
N ILE A 40 3.34 -10.24 -7.92
CA ILE A 40 4.28 -10.13 -9.03
C ILE A 40 5.22 -11.33 -8.92
N GLU A 41 5.25 -12.13 -9.96
CA GLU A 41 6.07 -13.34 -10.03
C GLU A 41 7.10 -13.19 -11.16
N ASP A 42 8.28 -13.78 -10.94
CA ASP A 42 9.40 -13.87 -11.89
C ASP A 42 9.76 -12.58 -12.65
N PRO A 43 9.90 -11.43 -11.98
CA PRO A 43 10.22 -10.19 -12.65
C PRO A 43 11.67 -10.21 -13.19
N TRP A 44 11.83 -9.86 -14.45
CA TRP A 44 13.16 -9.68 -15.05
C TRP A 44 13.18 -8.52 -16.03
N VAL A 45 14.35 -7.96 -16.21
CA VAL A 45 14.59 -6.81 -17.09
C VAL A 45 15.58 -7.23 -18.17
N ARG A 46 15.25 -6.92 -19.41
CA ARG A 46 16.16 -7.16 -20.50
C ARG A 46 17.38 -6.24 -20.39
N ALA A 47 18.58 -6.81 -20.50
CA ALA A 47 19.81 -6.02 -20.54
C ALA A 47 19.80 -5.04 -21.73
N VAL A 48 20.27 -3.82 -21.47
CA VAL A 48 20.33 -2.76 -22.46
C VAL A 48 21.77 -2.62 -22.95
N PRO A 49 22.04 -2.75 -24.24
CA PRO A 49 23.35 -2.42 -24.80
C PRO A 49 23.69 -0.94 -24.57
N PRO A 50 24.97 -0.56 -24.52
CA PRO A 50 25.37 0.82 -24.21
C PRO A 50 24.77 1.90 -25.12
N ASN A 51 24.36 1.52 -26.32
CA ASN A 51 23.77 2.44 -27.32
C ASN A 51 22.26 2.39 -27.42
N ALA A 52 21.57 1.68 -26.53
CA ALA A 52 20.11 1.58 -26.53
C ALA A 52 19.52 2.37 -25.37
N ASN A 53 18.45 3.11 -25.65
CA ASN A 53 17.76 3.94 -24.67
C ASN A 53 16.46 3.33 -24.13
N ASN A 54 16.16 2.10 -24.54
CA ASN A 54 14.93 1.43 -24.13
C ASN A 54 15.18 -0.02 -23.75
N SER A 55 14.45 -0.47 -22.76
CA SER A 55 14.47 -1.83 -22.27
C SER A 55 13.05 -2.39 -22.21
N ALA A 56 12.91 -3.59 -21.71
CA ALA A 56 11.62 -4.20 -21.42
C ALA A 56 11.70 -4.92 -20.07
N ILE A 57 10.63 -4.82 -19.32
CA ILE A 57 10.40 -5.55 -18.09
C ILE A 57 9.37 -6.63 -18.40
N PHE A 58 9.61 -7.82 -17.94
CA PHE A 58 8.72 -8.96 -18.04
C PHE A 58 8.43 -9.44 -16.64
N LEU A 59 7.19 -9.79 -16.39
CA LEU A 59 6.74 -10.30 -15.11
C LEU A 59 5.40 -10.99 -15.29
N ASP A 60 5.09 -11.87 -14.37
CA ASP A 60 3.78 -12.48 -14.27
C ASP A 60 2.97 -11.77 -13.18
N LEU A 61 1.71 -11.50 -13.46
CA LEU A 61 0.77 -10.86 -12.54
C LEU A 61 -0.29 -11.87 -12.13
N ARG A 62 -0.23 -12.31 -10.90
CA ARG A 62 -1.22 -13.20 -10.33
C ARG A 62 -2.24 -12.43 -9.52
N ASN A 63 -3.51 -12.62 -9.84
CA ASN A 63 -4.62 -12.03 -9.11
C ASN A 63 -5.19 -13.04 -8.12
N GLU A 64 -4.95 -12.84 -6.84
CA GLU A 64 -5.46 -13.70 -5.77
C GLU A 64 -6.87 -13.35 -5.32
N SER A 65 -7.49 -12.32 -5.92
CA SER A 65 -8.86 -11.94 -5.60
C SER A 65 -9.87 -12.69 -6.47
N GLU A 66 -11.11 -12.71 -6.03
CA GLU A 66 -12.23 -13.27 -6.78
C GLU A 66 -12.78 -12.32 -7.85
N GLN A 67 -12.16 -11.17 -8.02
CA GLN A 67 -12.62 -10.13 -8.94
C GLN A 67 -11.58 -9.85 -10.01
N LEU A 68 -12.06 -9.61 -11.22
CA LEU A 68 -11.24 -9.10 -12.30
C LEU A 68 -10.53 -7.81 -11.87
N ARG A 69 -9.24 -7.73 -12.12
CA ARG A 69 -8.44 -6.52 -11.91
C ARG A 69 -7.92 -6.00 -13.25
N LYS A 70 -7.54 -4.74 -13.25
CA LYS A 70 -6.99 -4.08 -14.43
C LYS A 70 -5.71 -3.35 -14.05
N LEU A 71 -4.64 -3.61 -14.80
CA LEU A 71 -3.46 -2.77 -14.76
C LEU A 71 -3.65 -1.65 -15.78
N VAL A 72 -3.78 -0.43 -15.31
CA VAL A 72 -4.07 0.74 -16.15
C VAL A 72 -2.88 1.68 -16.31
N LYS A 73 -1.87 1.54 -15.46
CA LYS A 73 -0.69 2.40 -15.50
C LYS A 73 0.49 1.76 -14.79
N VAL A 74 1.66 1.96 -15.36
CA VAL A 74 2.95 1.65 -14.73
C VAL A 74 3.81 2.90 -14.72
N HIS A 75 4.68 2.98 -13.73
CA HIS A 75 5.60 4.07 -13.54
C HIS A 75 6.95 3.54 -13.07
N SER A 76 8.01 4.24 -13.41
CA SER A 76 9.37 3.95 -12.93
C SER A 76 10.11 5.27 -12.73
N GLU A 77 10.87 5.37 -11.66
CA GLU A 77 11.70 6.54 -11.38
C GLU A 77 12.95 6.60 -12.27
N VAL A 78 13.32 5.47 -12.87
CA VAL A 78 14.52 5.35 -13.72
C VAL A 78 14.20 5.43 -15.20
N ALA A 79 12.93 5.60 -15.57
CA ALA A 79 12.51 5.69 -16.96
C ALA A 79 11.61 6.92 -17.16
N GLU A 80 11.90 7.71 -18.17
CA GLU A 80 11.09 8.87 -18.53
C GLU A 80 9.66 8.46 -18.93
N ARG A 81 9.52 7.30 -19.56
CA ARG A 81 8.25 6.76 -20.01
C ARG A 81 8.21 5.24 -19.89
N VAL A 82 7.09 4.73 -19.40
CA VAL A 82 6.79 3.31 -19.35
C VAL A 82 5.46 3.07 -20.06
N GLU A 83 5.42 2.08 -20.93
CA GLU A 83 4.25 1.71 -21.72
C GLU A 83 3.97 0.23 -21.59
N LEU A 84 2.68 -0.12 -21.59
CA LEU A 84 2.23 -1.50 -21.64
C LEU A 84 2.17 -1.96 -23.10
N HIS A 85 2.76 -3.12 -23.37
CA HIS A 85 2.76 -3.73 -24.69
C HIS A 85 2.42 -5.20 -24.59
N THR A 86 1.72 -5.69 -25.59
CA THR A 86 1.59 -7.12 -25.85
C THR A 86 2.29 -7.49 -27.15
N THR A 87 2.64 -8.75 -27.29
CA THR A 87 3.16 -9.30 -28.53
C THR A 87 2.11 -10.28 -29.07
N LYS A 88 1.66 -10.02 -30.28
CA LYS A 88 0.76 -10.92 -31.00
C LYS A 88 1.47 -11.56 -32.16
N ASP A 89 1.17 -12.81 -32.43
CA ASP A 89 1.55 -13.47 -33.66
C ASP A 89 0.44 -13.22 -34.72
N GLU A 90 0.82 -12.54 -35.77
CA GLU A 90 -0.06 -12.32 -36.94
C GLU A 90 0.64 -12.91 -38.15
N ASP A 91 0.13 -14.01 -38.61
CA ASP A 91 0.64 -14.73 -39.80
C ASP A 91 2.15 -15.11 -39.70
N GLY A 92 2.58 -15.56 -38.53
CA GLY A 92 3.98 -15.93 -38.26
C GLY A 92 4.91 -14.73 -38.01
N MET A 93 4.36 -13.54 -37.94
CA MET A 93 5.11 -12.34 -37.56
C MET A 93 4.70 -11.82 -36.19
N LEU A 94 5.68 -11.65 -35.32
CA LEU A 94 5.45 -11.08 -33.98
C LEU A 94 5.31 -9.57 -34.08
N ARG A 95 4.12 -9.07 -33.78
CA ARG A 95 3.81 -7.64 -33.73
C ARG A 95 3.63 -7.17 -32.31
N LYS A 96 4.29 -6.06 -31.96
CA LYS A 96 4.08 -5.38 -30.69
C LYS A 96 2.90 -4.41 -30.84
N GLN A 97 1.98 -4.52 -29.89
CA GLN A 97 0.84 -3.61 -29.81
C GLN A 97 0.84 -2.94 -28.43
N ARG A 98 0.71 -1.62 -28.42
CA ARG A 98 0.51 -0.88 -27.19
C ARG A 98 -0.88 -1.17 -26.63
N LEU A 99 -0.94 -1.27 -25.29
CA LEU A 99 -2.18 -1.47 -24.54
C LEU A 99 -2.44 -0.27 -23.64
N ASP A 100 -3.69 0.09 -23.52
CA ASP A 100 -4.12 1.09 -22.54
C ASP A 100 -4.39 0.45 -21.18
N GLU A 101 -4.74 -0.82 -21.17
CA GLU A 101 -4.95 -1.62 -19.96
C GLU A 101 -4.62 -3.10 -20.19
N VAL A 102 -4.29 -3.79 -19.11
CA VAL A 102 -4.15 -5.25 -19.08
C VAL A 102 -5.15 -5.81 -18.10
N LEU A 103 -5.98 -6.73 -18.55
CA LEU A 103 -6.93 -7.45 -17.70
C LEU A 103 -6.21 -8.59 -16.99
N ILE A 104 -6.42 -8.68 -15.69
CA ILE A 104 -5.88 -9.75 -14.84
C ILE A 104 -7.09 -10.49 -14.26
N PRO A 105 -7.44 -11.65 -14.84
CA PRO A 105 -8.58 -12.44 -14.39
C PRO A 105 -8.50 -12.82 -12.92
N ALA A 106 -9.63 -13.13 -12.32
CA ALA A 106 -9.70 -13.59 -10.95
C ALA A 106 -8.95 -14.91 -10.77
N GLN A 107 -8.09 -15.01 -9.76
CA GLN A 107 -7.32 -16.22 -9.42
C GLN A 107 -6.50 -16.80 -10.58
N GLU A 108 -6.09 -15.95 -11.50
CA GLU A 108 -5.22 -16.32 -12.62
C GLU A 108 -3.94 -15.48 -12.63
N THR A 109 -2.94 -16.02 -13.31
CA THR A 109 -1.61 -15.42 -13.49
C THR A 109 -1.51 -14.70 -14.82
#